data_25cb62eb6025aa20aea22a4d7069a2f8
#
_entry.id   25cb62eb6025aa20aea22a4d7069a2f8
#
_cell.length_a   1.000
_cell.length_b   1.000
_cell.length_c   1.000
_cell.angle_alpha   90.00
_cell.angle_beta   90.00
_cell.angle_gamma   90.00
#
_symmetry.space_group_name_H-M   'P 1'
#
loop_
_entity.id
_entity.type
_entity.pdbx_description
1 polymer ?
#
loop_
_entity_poly.entity_id
_entity_poly.type
_entity_poly.pdbx_seq_one_letter_code
_entity_poly.pdbx_strand_id
1 'polypeptide(L)'
;YSDNLAIFWKSVQDAFLRAGFDFLGDYVCPSDAAGGGLLIDAICHELEGEASCYIFIDDFHLLTDSRASGFLCKLANRLPGNVHLLVASRDRFLPAAEAIRLGGKVYQIGTDQLRLNHTELAVYAHRCGTELSDEQVNSLLYSSEGWFSAVYLNLRTLSECGALPDRNSD
;
A
#
# COMPACT_ATOMS: atom_id res chain seq x y z
N TYR A 1 -5.81 -15.83 -0.82
CA TYR A 1 -6.87 -15.64 -1.81
C TYR A 1 -6.34 -15.19 -3.18
N SER A 2 -5.23 -14.49 -3.26
CA SER A 2 -4.63 -13.99 -4.51
C SER A 2 -3.20 -14.49 -4.74
N ASP A 3 -2.83 -15.59 -4.13
CA ASP A 3 -1.62 -16.34 -4.45
C ASP A 3 -1.66 -16.94 -5.86
N ASN A 4 -2.84 -17.01 -6.43
CA ASN A 4 -3.05 -17.41 -7.81
C ASN A 4 -3.00 -16.20 -8.75
N LEU A 5 -2.03 -16.19 -9.65
CA LEU A 5 -1.81 -15.11 -10.62
C LEU A 5 -3.06 -14.82 -11.49
N ALA A 6 -3.86 -15.83 -11.81
CA ALA A 6 -5.09 -15.66 -12.59
C ALA A 6 -6.17 -14.89 -11.82
N ILE A 7 -6.30 -15.14 -10.51
CA ILE A 7 -7.23 -14.41 -9.65
C ILE A 7 -6.79 -12.96 -9.52
N PHE A 8 -5.50 -12.74 -9.30
CA PHE A 8 -4.93 -11.38 -9.26
C PHE A 8 -5.19 -10.64 -10.58
N TRP A 9 -4.91 -11.30 -11.72
CA TRP A 9 -5.17 -10.70 -13.03
C TRP A 9 -6.63 -10.29 -13.21
N LYS A 10 -7.56 -11.17 -12.85
CA LYS A 10 -8.99 -10.84 -12.90
C LYS A 10 -9.33 -9.64 -12.02
N SER A 11 -8.76 -9.55 -10.83
CA SER A 11 -8.95 -8.40 -9.94
C SER A 11 -8.42 -7.09 -10.56
N VAL A 12 -7.29 -7.15 -11.28
CA VAL A 12 -6.75 -6.00 -12.03
C VAL A 12 -7.73 -5.56 -13.13
N GLN A 13 -8.20 -6.50 -13.95
CA GLN A 13 -9.19 -6.20 -15.00
C GLN A 13 -10.45 -5.54 -14.43
N ASP A 14 -10.99 -6.10 -13.35
CA ASP A 14 -12.20 -5.57 -12.70
C ASP A 14 -11.97 -4.18 -12.09
N ALA A 15 -10.79 -3.91 -11.55
CA ALA A 15 -10.43 -2.60 -11.01
C ALA A 15 -10.34 -1.54 -12.11
N PHE A 16 -9.69 -1.85 -13.23
CA PHE A 16 -9.60 -0.94 -14.38
C PHE A 16 -10.97 -0.68 -15.00
N LEU A 17 -11.79 -1.70 -15.18
CA LEU A 17 -13.16 -1.57 -15.68
C LEU A 17 -14.01 -0.64 -14.79
N ARG A 18 -13.92 -0.79 -13.46
CA ARG A 18 -14.63 0.10 -12.50
C ARG A 18 -14.12 1.55 -12.56
N ALA A 19 -12.86 1.75 -12.91
CA ALA A 19 -12.28 3.07 -13.11
C ALA A 19 -12.63 3.69 -14.48
N GLY A 20 -13.39 2.98 -15.33
CA GLY A 20 -13.80 3.43 -16.65
C GLY A 20 -12.86 3.01 -17.80
N PHE A 21 -11.89 2.14 -17.52
CA PHE A 21 -10.96 1.61 -18.52
C PHE A 21 -11.33 0.16 -18.87
N ASP A 22 -11.82 -0.10 -20.07
CA ASP A 22 -12.29 -1.41 -20.53
C ASP A 22 -11.25 -2.18 -21.36
N PHE A 23 -10.18 -1.53 -21.80
CA PHE A 23 -9.15 -2.08 -22.69
C PHE A 23 -8.49 -3.37 -22.19
N LEU A 24 -8.43 -3.59 -20.86
CA LEU A 24 -7.83 -4.81 -20.29
C LEU A 24 -8.72 -6.06 -20.45
N GLY A 25 -10.00 -5.90 -20.83
CA GLY A 25 -10.94 -7.01 -20.97
C GLY A 25 -10.49 -8.04 -22.02
N ASP A 26 -9.84 -7.61 -23.07
CA ASP A 26 -9.37 -8.44 -24.19
C ASP A 26 -8.00 -9.10 -23.93
N TYR A 27 -7.30 -8.71 -22.85
CA TYR A 27 -5.99 -9.25 -22.52
C TYR A 27 -6.11 -10.48 -21.60
N VAL A 28 -5.42 -11.55 -21.96
CA VAL A 28 -5.23 -12.70 -21.06
C VAL A 28 -4.05 -12.44 -20.11
N CYS A 29 -4.04 -13.16 -18.99
CA CYS A 29 -2.90 -13.10 -18.07
C CYS A 29 -1.60 -13.45 -18.81
N PRO A 30 -0.57 -12.57 -18.81
CA PRO A 30 0.65 -12.81 -19.56
C PRO A 30 1.37 -14.07 -19.06
N SER A 31 1.66 -15.00 -19.96
CA SER A 31 2.39 -16.24 -19.65
C SER A 31 3.90 -16.08 -19.84
N ASP A 32 4.33 -15.10 -20.61
CA ASP A 32 5.72 -14.86 -20.97
C ASP A 32 6.12 -13.36 -20.93
N ALA A 33 7.39 -13.11 -21.16
CA ALA A 33 7.95 -11.75 -21.11
C ALA A 33 7.47 -10.86 -22.27
N ALA A 34 7.16 -11.44 -23.43
CA ALA A 34 6.71 -10.70 -24.60
C ALA A 34 5.27 -10.22 -24.41
N GLY A 35 4.36 -11.10 -24.00
CA GLY A 35 2.99 -10.73 -23.64
C GLY A 35 2.93 -9.72 -22.50
N GLY A 36 3.80 -9.87 -21.49
CA GLY A 36 3.95 -8.88 -20.42
C GLY A 36 4.42 -7.51 -20.93
N GLY A 37 5.29 -7.47 -21.92
CA GLY A 37 5.74 -6.23 -22.56
C GLY A 37 4.61 -5.51 -23.29
N LEU A 38 3.85 -6.22 -24.12
CA LEU A 38 2.70 -5.67 -24.85
C LEU A 38 1.62 -5.13 -23.91
N LEU A 39 1.37 -5.83 -22.81
CA LEU A 39 0.42 -5.37 -21.79
C LEU A 39 0.89 -4.09 -21.11
N ILE A 40 2.18 -3.99 -20.76
CA ILE A 40 2.75 -2.76 -20.20
C ILE A 40 2.60 -1.60 -21.18
N ASP A 41 2.86 -1.82 -22.48
CA ASP A 41 2.70 -0.80 -23.50
C ASP A 41 1.26 -0.31 -23.61
N ALA A 42 0.29 -1.23 -23.57
CA ALA A 42 -1.12 -0.89 -23.58
C ALA A 42 -1.52 -0.07 -22.35
N ILE A 43 -1.13 -0.53 -21.14
CA ILE A 43 -1.40 0.21 -19.88
C ILE A 43 -0.82 1.62 -19.93
N CYS A 44 0.44 1.76 -20.36
CA CYS A 44 1.09 3.06 -20.43
C CYS A 44 0.41 3.99 -21.43
N HIS A 45 0.01 3.46 -22.59
CA HIS A 45 -0.67 4.24 -23.63
C HIS A 45 -2.04 4.76 -23.16
N GLU A 46 -2.85 3.88 -22.57
CA GLU A 46 -4.21 4.24 -22.14
C GLU A 46 -4.23 5.18 -20.92
N LEU A 47 -3.19 5.11 -20.08
CA LEU A 47 -3.10 5.96 -18.89
C LEU A 47 -2.29 7.25 -19.14
N GLU A 48 -1.72 7.44 -20.31
CA GLU A 48 -1.00 8.66 -20.65
C GLU A 48 -1.99 9.83 -20.77
N GLY A 49 -1.73 10.91 -20.01
CA GLY A 49 -2.61 12.08 -20.02
C GLY A 49 -2.18 13.14 -19.02
N GLU A 50 -3.00 14.17 -18.88
CA GLU A 50 -2.75 15.28 -17.96
C GLU A 50 -3.25 15.00 -16.53
N ALA A 51 -4.26 14.15 -16.37
CA ALA A 51 -4.82 13.82 -15.06
C ALA A 51 -3.94 12.81 -14.32
N SER A 52 -3.72 13.04 -13.02
CA SER A 52 -3.02 12.07 -12.17
C SER A 52 -3.85 10.80 -11.98
N CYS A 53 -3.22 9.65 -12.19
CA CYS A 53 -3.80 8.33 -12.00
C CYS A 53 -3.04 7.59 -10.89
N TYR A 54 -3.78 6.94 -9.98
CA TYR A 54 -3.22 6.18 -8.87
C TYR A 54 -3.68 4.73 -8.93
N ILE A 55 -2.71 3.81 -9.00
CA ILE A 55 -2.95 2.36 -8.98
C ILE A 55 -2.51 1.84 -7.61
N PHE A 56 -3.43 1.27 -6.84
CA PHE A 56 -3.16 0.69 -5.54
C PHE A 56 -3.19 -0.84 -5.63
N ILE A 57 -2.13 -1.48 -5.16
CA ILE A 57 -2.05 -2.92 -4.98
C ILE A 57 -1.82 -3.18 -3.50
N ASP A 58 -2.80 -3.76 -2.84
CA ASP A 58 -2.71 -4.13 -1.43
C ASP A 58 -2.37 -5.61 -1.26
N ASP A 59 -1.81 -5.96 -0.11
CA ASP A 59 -1.46 -7.33 0.27
C ASP A 59 -0.62 -8.08 -0.78
N PHE A 60 0.29 -7.38 -1.44
CA PHE A 60 1.13 -7.96 -2.52
C PHE A 60 1.92 -9.20 -2.08
N HIS A 61 2.21 -9.35 -0.79
CA HIS A 61 2.89 -10.52 -0.22
C HIS A 61 2.10 -11.84 -0.38
N LEU A 62 0.80 -11.78 -0.71
CA LEU A 62 -0.01 -12.96 -1.00
C LEU A 62 0.25 -13.54 -2.41
N LEU A 63 0.93 -12.79 -3.28
CA LEU A 63 1.37 -13.26 -4.58
C LEU A 63 2.73 -13.93 -4.48
N THR A 64 2.74 -15.24 -4.51
CA THR A 64 3.97 -16.05 -4.40
C THR A 64 4.70 -16.23 -5.73
N ASP A 65 4.05 -15.88 -6.85
CA ASP A 65 4.65 -15.98 -8.18
C ASP A 65 5.66 -14.85 -8.43
N SER A 66 6.94 -15.20 -8.54
CA SER A 66 8.03 -14.23 -8.77
C SER A 66 7.88 -13.42 -10.07
N ARG A 67 7.09 -13.91 -11.04
CA ARG A 67 6.80 -13.17 -12.27
C ARG A 67 6.02 -11.90 -12.00
N ALA A 68 5.18 -11.87 -10.96
CA ALA A 68 4.40 -10.70 -10.58
C ALA A 68 5.30 -9.53 -10.16
N SER A 69 6.31 -9.76 -9.32
CA SER A 69 7.24 -8.70 -8.91
C SER A 69 8.08 -8.19 -10.09
N GLY A 70 8.55 -9.10 -10.96
CA GLY A 70 9.25 -8.72 -12.18
C GLY A 70 8.40 -7.89 -13.15
N PHE A 71 7.11 -8.24 -13.28
CA PHE A 71 6.16 -7.45 -14.09
C PHE A 71 5.96 -6.06 -13.50
N LEU A 72 5.71 -5.94 -12.19
CA LEU A 72 5.51 -4.65 -11.53
C LEU A 72 6.75 -3.75 -11.63
N CYS A 73 7.96 -4.30 -11.50
CA CYS A 73 9.19 -3.53 -11.67
C CYS A 73 9.32 -2.98 -13.09
N LYS A 74 8.98 -3.78 -14.11
CA LYS A 74 9.00 -3.34 -15.50
C LYS A 74 7.93 -2.28 -15.77
N LEU A 75 6.71 -2.48 -15.25
CA LEU A 75 5.62 -1.52 -15.34
C LEU A 75 6.03 -0.20 -14.69
N ALA A 76 6.48 -0.20 -13.45
CA ALA A 76 6.90 1.00 -12.72
C ALA A 76 7.98 1.79 -13.44
N ASN A 77 8.91 1.11 -14.15
CA ASN A 77 9.95 1.79 -14.91
C ASN A 77 9.41 2.50 -16.16
N ARG A 78 8.28 2.09 -16.71
CA ARG A 78 7.70 2.57 -17.97
C ARG A 78 6.47 3.44 -17.79
N LEU A 79 5.84 3.45 -16.58
CA LEU A 79 4.67 4.27 -16.31
C LEU A 79 4.90 5.74 -16.70
N PRO A 80 3.91 6.40 -17.32
CA PRO A 80 3.91 7.83 -17.56
C PRO A 80 4.04 8.63 -16.25
N GLY A 81 4.52 9.86 -16.33
CA GLY A 81 4.77 10.70 -15.17
C GLY A 81 3.53 11.09 -14.36
N ASN A 82 2.34 11.00 -14.95
CA ASN A 82 1.06 11.24 -14.31
C ASN A 82 0.50 9.99 -13.58
N VAL A 83 1.14 8.81 -13.71
CA VAL A 83 0.67 7.55 -13.12
C VAL A 83 1.53 7.17 -11.94
N HIS A 84 0.88 6.92 -10.80
CA HIS A 84 1.52 6.56 -9.54
C HIS A 84 1.10 5.13 -9.14
N LEU A 85 2.08 4.25 -8.96
CA LEU A 85 1.87 2.88 -8.50
C LEU A 85 2.23 2.77 -7.02
N LEU A 86 1.24 2.44 -6.19
CA LEU A 86 1.40 2.23 -4.75
C LEU A 86 1.20 0.75 -4.43
N VAL A 87 2.21 0.14 -3.84
CA VAL A 87 2.18 -1.28 -3.49
C VAL A 87 2.39 -1.46 -2.00
N ALA A 88 1.41 -2.04 -1.31
CA ALA A 88 1.52 -2.42 0.08
C ALA A 88 1.85 -3.91 0.20
N SER A 89 2.84 -4.23 1.03
CA SER A 89 3.30 -5.60 1.25
C SER A 89 3.88 -5.73 2.67
N ARG A 90 3.69 -6.90 3.30
CA ARG A 90 4.36 -7.20 4.57
C ARG A 90 5.84 -7.52 4.37
N ASP A 91 6.17 -8.09 3.20
CA ASP A 91 7.53 -8.49 2.85
C ASP A 91 8.16 -7.52 1.86
N ARG A 92 9.48 -7.45 1.90
CA ARG A 92 10.24 -6.73 0.87
C ARG A 92 10.21 -7.55 -0.42
N PHE A 93 9.39 -7.12 -1.37
CA PHE A 93 9.26 -7.78 -2.68
C PHE A 93 10.18 -7.17 -3.76
N LEU A 94 10.69 -5.96 -3.54
CA LEU A 94 11.53 -5.26 -4.51
C LEU A 94 13.00 -5.70 -4.32
N PRO A 95 13.60 -6.42 -5.29
CA PRO A 95 15.00 -6.79 -5.23
C PRO A 95 15.92 -5.56 -5.26
N ALA A 96 17.04 -5.62 -4.54
CA ALA A 96 17.98 -4.48 -4.45
C ALA A 96 18.47 -4.00 -5.84
N ALA A 97 18.73 -4.92 -6.77
CA ALA A 97 19.12 -4.59 -8.14
C ALA A 97 18.03 -3.81 -8.90
N GLU A 98 16.75 -4.16 -8.70
CA GLU A 98 15.62 -3.46 -9.30
C GLU A 98 15.40 -2.08 -8.63
N ALA A 99 15.59 -1.98 -7.33
CA ALA A 99 15.53 -0.71 -6.62
C ALA A 99 16.59 0.29 -7.15
N ILE A 100 17.81 -0.20 -7.40
CA ILE A 100 18.87 0.61 -8.02
C ILE A 100 18.50 1.02 -9.44
N ARG A 101 17.95 0.10 -10.23
CA ARG A 101 17.55 0.37 -11.63
C ARG A 101 16.42 1.39 -11.73
N LEU A 102 15.45 1.33 -10.83
CA LEU A 102 14.34 2.28 -10.75
C LEU A 102 14.79 3.64 -10.20
N GLY A 103 15.84 3.67 -9.38
CA GLY A 103 16.45 4.89 -8.86
C GLY A 103 15.44 5.82 -8.19
N GLY A 104 15.45 7.09 -8.56
CA GLY A 104 14.54 8.10 -8.01
C GLY A 104 13.05 7.93 -8.34
N LYS A 105 12.68 6.94 -9.16
CA LYS A 105 11.26 6.62 -9.45
C LYS A 105 10.59 5.83 -8.33
N VAL A 106 11.35 5.31 -7.37
CA VAL A 106 10.82 4.49 -6.27
C VAL A 106 11.08 5.17 -4.94
N TYR A 107 10.00 5.31 -4.18
CA TYR A 107 10.07 5.69 -2.77
C TYR A 107 9.59 4.49 -1.92
N GLN A 108 10.45 4.02 -1.01
CA GLN A 108 10.13 2.93 -0.10
C GLN A 108 9.80 3.49 1.28
N ILE A 109 8.62 3.15 1.79
CA ILE A 109 8.18 3.49 3.14
C ILE A 109 8.34 2.25 4.00
N GLY A 110 9.23 2.31 4.97
CA GLY A 110 9.47 1.23 5.91
C GLY A 110 8.63 1.35 7.18
N THR A 111 8.69 0.31 8.00
CA THR A 111 7.98 0.21 9.29
C THR A 111 8.17 1.43 10.19
N ASP A 112 9.40 1.92 10.29
CA ASP A 112 9.71 3.05 11.19
C ASP A 112 9.06 4.36 10.72
N GLN A 113 8.81 4.50 9.43
CA GLN A 113 8.13 5.67 8.84
C GLN A 113 6.61 5.60 8.96
N LEU A 114 6.07 4.40 9.23
CA LEU A 114 4.63 4.17 9.41
C LEU A 114 4.20 4.24 10.88
N ARG A 115 5.15 4.27 11.81
CA ARG A 115 4.84 4.43 13.24
C ARG A 115 4.63 5.91 13.55
N LEU A 116 3.60 6.19 14.34
CA LEU A 116 3.37 7.51 14.89
C LEU A 116 4.42 7.83 15.95
N ASN A 117 5.00 9.01 15.87
CA ASN A 117 5.80 9.58 16.97
C ASN A 117 4.88 10.30 17.98
N HIS A 118 5.46 10.82 19.06
CA HIS A 118 4.75 11.52 20.12
C HIS A 118 3.88 12.67 19.60
N THR A 119 4.45 13.53 18.77
CA THR A 119 3.74 14.70 18.22
C THR A 119 2.62 14.29 17.28
N GLU A 120 2.88 13.34 16.39
CA GLU A 120 1.89 12.82 15.45
C GLU A 120 0.72 12.14 16.16
N LEU A 121 1.01 11.38 17.23
CA LEU A 121 -0.02 10.74 18.05
C LEU A 121 -0.88 11.78 18.74
N ALA A 122 -0.29 12.81 19.36
CA ALA A 122 -1.05 13.89 20.01
C ALA A 122 -1.96 14.62 19.02
N VAL A 123 -1.44 14.98 17.84
CA VAL A 123 -2.23 15.60 16.77
C VAL A 123 -3.37 14.69 16.30
N TYR A 124 -3.10 13.39 16.16
CA TYR A 124 -4.12 12.44 15.74
C TYR A 124 -5.22 12.28 16.79
N ALA A 125 -4.86 12.14 18.09
CA ALA A 125 -5.82 12.08 19.19
C ALA A 125 -6.74 13.32 19.23
N HIS A 126 -6.14 14.51 19.10
CA HIS A 126 -6.89 15.77 19.04
C HIS A 126 -7.90 15.78 17.87
N ARG A 127 -7.48 15.33 16.67
CA ARG A 127 -8.38 15.20 15.50
C ARG A 127 -9.52 14.20 15.70
N CYS A 128 -9.31 13.19 16.53
CA CYS A 128 -10.34 12.25 16.96
C CYS A 128 -11.25 12.80 18.08
N GLY A 129 -11.06 14.06 18.51
CA GLY A 129 -11.83 14.69 19.58
C GLY A 129 -11.39 14.27 20.98
N THR A 130 -10.18 13.72 21.13
CA THR A 130 -9.64 13.25 22.42
C THR A 130 -8.43 14.10 22.79
N GLU A 131 -8.56 14.84 23.91
CA GLU A 131 -7.43 15.58 24.50
C GLU A 131 -6.65 14.63 25.43
N LEU A 132 -5.38 14.44 25.16
CA LEU A 132 -4.48 13.62 25.97
C LEU A 132 -3.43 14.49 26.65
N SER A 133 -3.13 14.19 27.92
CA SER A 133 -1.93 14.72 28.57
C SER A 133 -0.66 14.09 28.00
N ASP A 134 0.49 14.73 28.20
CA ASP A 134 1.78 14.18 27.77
C ASP A 134 2.06 12.79 28.36
N GLU A 135 1.62 12.53 29.59
CA GLU A 135 1.75 11.22 30.24
C GLU A 135 0.88 10.17 29.52
N GLN A 136 -0.34 10.53 29.14
CA GLN A 136 -1.24 9.64 28.39
C GLN A 136 -0.72 9.37 26.99
N VAL A 137 -0.18 10.38 26.29
CA VAL A 137 0.46 10.20 24.97
C VAL A 137 1.64 9.23 25.08
N ASN A 138 2.51 9.39 26.08
CA ASN A 138 3.65 8.50 26.30
C ASN A 138 3.22 7.08 26.62
N SER A 139 2.20 6.90 27.49
CA SER A 139 1.65 5.59 27.82
C SER A 139 1.04 4.91 26.60
N LEU A 140 0.28 5.64 25.80
CA LEU A 140 -0.33 5.14 24.58
C LEU A 140 0.71 4.80 23.52
N LEU A 141 1.74 5.63 23.37
CA LEU A 141 2.85 5.38 22.46
C LEU A 141 3.61 4.12 22.84
N TYR A 142 3.88 3.94 24.13
CA TYR A 142 4.54 2.74 24.66
C TYR A 142 3.70 1.47 24.42
N SER A 143 2.39 1.52 24.71
CA SER A 143 1.51 0.35 24.59
C SER A 143 1.21 -0.03 23.14
N SER A 144 1.14 0.95 22.24
CA SER A 144 0.86 0.75 20.81
C SER A 144 2.11 0.59 19.96
N GLU A 145 3.29 0.84 20.52
CA GLU A 145 4.56 0.97 19.76
C GLU A 145 4.46 1.93 18.56
N GLY A 146 3.55 2.89 18.62
CA GLY A 146 3.27 3.84 17.56
C GLY A 146 2.48 3.27 16.37
N TRP A 147 2.01 2.04 16.43
CA TRP A 147 1.18 1.47 15.37
C TRP A 147 -0.19 2.14 15.30
N PHE A 148 -0.50 2.72 14.13
CA PHE A 148 -1.73 3.47 13.90
C PHE A 148 -3.00 2.69 14.30
N SER A 149 -3.11 1.41 13.92
CA SER A 149 -4.27 0.58 14.25
C SER A 149 -4.44 0.36 15.75
N ALA A 150 -3.33 0.16 16.47
CA ALA A 150 -3.34 0.01 17.92
C ALA A 150 -3.71 1.34 18.62
N VAL A 151 -3.14 2.45 18.15
CA VAL A 151 -3.50 3.80 18.63
C VAL A 151 -4.98 4.07 18.41
N TYR A 152 -5.50 3.81 17.21
CA TYR A 152 -6.92 4.00 16.89
C TYR A 152 -7.84 3.20 17.80
N LEU A 153 -7.56 1.90 18.00
CA LEU A 153 -8.36 1.04 18.87
C LEU A 153 -8.33 1.50 20.33
N ASN A 154 -7.16 1.90 20.84
CA ASN A 154 -7.04 2.41 22.21
C ASN A 154 -7.79 3.75 22.40
N LEU A 155 -7.68 4.67 21.44
CA LEU A 155 -8.45 5.94 21.48
C LEU A 155 -9.95 5.69 21.46
N ARG A 156 -10.40 4.74 20.65
CA ARG A 156 -11.80 4.35 20.60
C ARG A 156 -12.27 3.78 21.93
N THR A 157 -11.50 2.88 22.55
CA THR A 157 -11.80 2.32 23.87
C THR A 157 -11.85 3.41 24.94
N LEU A 158 -10.90 4.35 24.91
CA LEU A 158 -10.89 5.51 25.80
C LEU A 158 -12.16 6.34 25.65
N SER A 159 -12.61 6.59 24.43
CA SER A 159 -13.83 7.34 24.13
C SER A 159 -15.10 6.63 24.61
N GLU A 160 -15.15 5.29 24.50
CA GLU A 160 -16.31 4.48 24.87
C GLU A 160 -16.35 4.16 26.39
N CYS A 161 -15.19 3.94 27.01
CA CYS A 161 -15.08 3.45 28.41
C CYS A 161 -14.52 4.48 29.39
N GLY A 162 -14.01 5.61 28.92
CA GLY A 162 -13.42 6.66 29.76
C GLY A 162 -12.03 6.31 30.34
N ALA A 163 -11.45 5.17 29.97
CA ALA A 163 -10.12 4.74 30.42
C ALA A 163 -9.35 4.00 29.31
N LEU A 164 -8.04 4.19 29.30
CA LEU A 164 -7.15 3.38 28.46
C LEU A 164 -7.08 1.96 29.01
N PRO A 165 -7.04 0.92 28.18
CA PRO A 165 -6.93 -0.45 28.64
C PRO A 165 -5.61 -0.66 29.40
N ASP A 166 -5.71 -1.16 30.64
CA ASP A 166 -4.54 -1.54 31.44
C ASP A 166 -3.94 -2.82 30.88
N ARG A 167 -2.62 -2.82 30.62
CA ARG A 167 -1.87 -3.99 30.14
C ARG A 167 -1.66 -5.09 31.21
N ASN A 168 -2.08 -4.85 32.46
CA ASN A 168 -1.83 -5.74 33.60
C ASN A 168 -3.05 -6.58 34.00
N SER A 169 -4.02 -6.79 33.12
CA SER A 169 -5.19 -7.64 33.42
C SER A 169 -5.12 -8.97 32.66
N ASP A 170 -4.01 -9.70 32.87
CA ASP A 170 -3.92 -11.16 32.59
C ASP A 170 -3.10 -11.84 33.69
#